data_6821e15d3bb4adda29a61d03c69e775c
#
_entry.id   6821e15d3bb4adda29a61d03c69e775c
#
_cell.length_a   1.000
_cell.length_b   1.000
_cell.length_c   1.000
_cell.angle_alpha   90.00
_cell.angle_beta   90.00
_cell.angle_gamma   90.00
#
_symmetry.space_group_name_H-M   'P 1'
#
loop_
_entity.id
_entity.type
_entity.pdbx_description
1 polymer ?
#
loop_
_entity_poly.entity_id
_entity_poly.type
_entity_poly.pdbx_seq_one_letter_code
_entity_poly.pdbx_strand_id
1 'polypeptide(L)'
;MCFSERISLGIGLTGIAAALFIYARTKNAYASIGLAYFALMEIIQYFQYKVIDQCTNKTNRYLTILGYIHICFQPLFFNLWLFAFTVKPIVEYLYMSFFGGLLLASRLFFVKRHELCDQRNEPLCGKQTCAISGERHIAWNLRLRATDWITPSISLHFFLWIFPALSMFQLKPLLAILLTGPYFGYLLTSNIHERPAIWCYTVIAQIIITCWLLLK
;
A
#
# COMPACT_ATOMS: atom_id res chain seq x y z
N MET A 1 -9.15 -8.62 -17.35
CA MET A 1 -8.40 -8.46 -16.07
C MET A 1 -7.96 -9.83 -15.59
N CYS A 2 -6.69 -9.99 -15.20
CA CYS A 2 -6.18 -11.26 -14.64
C CYS A 2 -6.56 -11.45 -13.17
N PHE A 3 -6.82 -10.36 -12.49
CA PHE A 3 -7.22 -10.32 -11.08
C PHE A 3 -8.71 -10.01 -10.96
N SER A 4 -9.33 -10.47 -9.89
CA SER A 4 -10.79 -10.38 -9.74
C SER A 4 -11.18 -10.14 -8.30
N GLU A 5 -12.43 -9.74 -8.11
CA GLU A 5 -13.08 -9.62 -6.81
C GLU A 5 -12.80 -10.82 -5.88
N ARG A 6 -12.95 -12.05 -6.43
CA ARG A 6 -12.76 -13.29 -5.65
C ARG A 6 -11.31 -13.51 -5.22
N ILE A 7 -10.35 -13.14 -6.07
CA ILE A 7 -8.91 -13.27 -5.76
C ILE A 7 -8.55 -12.30 -4.64
N SER A 8 -8.93 -11.03 -4.73
CA SER A 8 -8.67 -10.05 -3.67
C SER A 8 -9.32 -10.46 -2.34
N LEU A 9 -10.56 -10.95 -2.36
CA LEU A 9 -11.19 -11.47 -1.14
C LEU A 9 -10.42 -12.65 -0.55
N GLY A 10 -10.02 -13.62 -1.39
CA GLY A 10 -9.27 -14.79 -0.96
C GLY A 10 -7.93 -14.42 -0.34
N ILE A 11 -7.16 -13.52 -0.98
CA ILE A 11 -5.87 -13.04 -0.46
C ILE A 11 -6.07 -12.26 0.84
N GLY A 12 -7.05 -11.36 0.89
CA GLY A 12 -7.34 -10.56 2.07
C GLY A 12 -7.72 -11.44 3.28
N LEU A 13 -8.63 -12.39 3.11
CA LEU A 13 -9.02 -13.32 4.18
C LEU A 13 -7.87 -14.21 4.61
N THR A 14 -7.07 -14.72 3.68
CA THR A 14 -5.87 -15.53 3.99
C THR A 14 -4.85 -14.70 4.77
N GLY A 15 -4.62 -13.44 4.40
CA GLY A 15 -3.71 -12.54 5.10
C GLY A 15 -4.17 -12.23 6.53
N ILE A 16 -5.46 -11.97 6.74
CA ILE A 16 -6.03 -11.77 8.09
C ILE A 16 -5.92 -13.05 8.92
N ALA A 17 -6.28 -14.22 8.35
CA ALA A 17 -6.15 -15.50 9.04
C ALA A 17 -4.68 -15.78 9.42
N ALA A 18 -3.74 -15.53 8.52
CA ALA A 18 -2.31 -15.66 8.80
C ALA A 18 -1.84 -14.72 9.92
N ALA A 19 -2.30 -13.47 9.93
CA ALA A 19 -1.98 -12.51 10.99
C ALA A 19 -2.47 -12.99 12.36
N LEU A 20 -3.70 -13.50 12.45
CA LEU A 20 -4.27 -14.06 13.66
C LEU A 20 -3.51 -15.33 14.11
N PHE A 21 -3.17 -16.22 13.18
CA PHE A 21 -2.40 -17.43 13.45
C PHE A 21 -1.00 -17.10 14.01
N ILE A 22 -0.28 -16.14 13.38
CA ILE A 22 1.03 -15.69 13.83
C ILE A 22 0.93 -15.11 15.24
N TYR A 23 -0.07 -14.26 15.51
CA TYR A 23 -0.27 -13.75 16.86
C TYR A 23 -0.56 -14.84 17.88
N ALA A 24 -1.41 -15.79 17.55
CA ALA A 24 -1.74 -16.90 18.44
C ALA A 24 -0.50 -17.73 18.81
N ARG A 25 0.39 -17.98 17.83
CA ARG A 25 1.60 -18.81 17.98
C ARG A 25 2.77 -18.10 18.62
N THR A 26 2.99 -16.83 18.28
CA THR A 26 4.22 -16.09 18.63
C THR A 26 3.99 -14.97 19.64
N LYS A 27 2.75 -14.53 19.85
CA LYS A 27 2.38 -13.32 20.61
C LYS A 27 3.04 -12.04 20.06
N ASN A 28 3.60 -12.08 18.84
CA ASN A 28 4.25 -10.93 18.21
C ASN A 28 3.20 -10.02 17.56
N ALA A 29 2.82 -8.96 18.28
CA ALA A 29 1.84 -7.99 17.81
C ALA A 29 2.35 -7.18 16.60
N TYR A 30 3.64 -6.89 16.52
CA TYR A 30 4.23 -6.11 15.43
C TYR A 30 4.05 -6.81 14.07
N ALA A 31 4.42 -8.10 14.00
CA ALA A 31 4.22 -8.90 12.80
C ALA A 31 2.75 -8.98 12.40
N SER A 32 1.89 -9.25 13.36
CA SER A 32 0.48 -9.50 13.12
C SER A 32 -0.27 -8.25 12.66
N ILE A 33 -0.04 -7.10 13.31
CA ILE A 33 -0.68 -5.83 12.94
C ILE A 33 -0.19 -5.38 11.56
N GLY A 34 1.12 -5.46 11.29
CA GLY A 34 1.66 -5.10 9.99
C GLY A 34 1.06 -5.96 8.87
N LEU A 35 1.03 -7.28 9.05
CA LEU A 35 0.46 -8.21 8.06
C LEU A 35 -1.03 -7.99 7.84
N ALA A 36 -1.82 -7.80 8.93
CA ALA A 36 -3.25 -7.52 8.84
C ALA A 36 -3.54 -6.23 8.08
N TYR A 37 -2.71 -5.19 8.30
CA TYR A 37 -2.86 -3.93 7.58
C TYR A 37 -2.70 -4.10 6.07
N PHE A 38 -1.67 -4.79 5.61
CA PHE A 38 -1.49 -5.03 4.18
C PHE A 38 -2.62 -5.89 3.59
N ALA A 39 -3.09 -6.91 4.33
CA ALA A 39 -4.21 -7.73 3.91
C ALA A 39 -5.53 -6.94 3.80
N LEU A 40 -5.71 -5.89 4.61
CA LEU A 40 -6.89 -5.02 4.57
C LEU A 40 -7.04 -4.31 3.22
N MET A 41 -5.94 -4.01 2.51
CA MET A 41 -6.03 -3.42 1.17
C MET A 41 -6.77 -4.33 0.19
N GLU A 42 -6.54 -5.63 0.25
CA GLU A 42 -7.22 -6.60 -0.60
C GLU A 42 -8.73 -6.65 -0.31
N ILE A 43 -9.11 -6.46 0.95
CA ILE A 43 -10.53 -6.31 1.33
C ILE A 43 -11.13 -5.01 0.77
N ILE A 44 -10.39 -3.90 0.81
CA ILE A 44 -10.81 -2.64 0.19
C ILE A 44 -10.99 -2.82 -1.32
N GLN A 45 -10.05 -3.48 -2.00
CA GLN A 45 -10.11 -3.75 -3.43
C GLN A 45 -11.28 -4.67 -3.79
N TYR A 46 -11.59 -5.68 -2.97
CA TYR A 46 -12.79 -6.49 -3.13
C TYR A 46 -14.06 -5.63 -3.22
N PHE A 47 -14.22 -4.65 -2.34
CA PHE A 47 -15.36 -3.74 -2.41
C PHE A 47 -15.28 -2.76 -3.58
N GLN A 48 -14.07 -2.34 -3.99
CA GLN A 48 -13.89 -1.50 -5.17
C GLN A 48 -14.32 -2.21 -6.45
N TYR A 49 -14.07 -3.53 -6.59
CA TYR A 49 -14.53 -4.31 -7.73
C TYR A 49 -16.04 -4.27 -7.94
N LYS A 50 -16.83 -4.17 -6.86
CA LYS A 50 -18.31 -4.10 -6.95
C LYS A 50 -18.84 -2.80 -7.56
N VAL A 51 -18.02 -1.76 -7.54
CA VAL A 51 -18.38 -0.42 -8.03
C VAL A 51 -17.38 0.13 -9.03
N ILE A 52 -16.53 -0.74 -9.58
CA ILE A 52 -15.49 -0.37 -10.55
C ILE A 52 -16.12 0.31 -11.77
N ASP A 53 -15.42 1.30 -12.35
CA ASP A 53 -15.86 2.14 -13.49
C ASP A 53 -17.10 3.02 -13.23
N GLN A 54 -17.71 2.94 -12.06
CA GLN A 54 -18.85 3.78 -11.69
C GLN A 54 -18.38 5.12 -11.10
N CYS A 55 -17.75 5.97 -11.91
CA CYS A 55 -17.10 7.20 -11.42
C CYS A 55 -18.06 8.26 -10.86
N THR A 56 -19.34 8.18 -11.12
CA THR A 56 -20.39 9.01 -10.51
C THR A 56 -20.87 8.46 -9.17
N ASN A 57 -20.56 7.21 -8.86
CA ASN A 57 -20.96 6.53 -7.62
C ASN A 57 -20.13 7.01 -6.44
N LYS A 58 -20.79 7.50 -5.40
CA LYS A 58 -20.13 7.97 -4.18
C LYS A 58 -19.33 6.87 -3.49
N THR A 59 -19.81 5.63 -3.50
CA THR A 59 -19.11 4.48 -2.91
C THR A 59 -17.77 4.22 -3.59
N ASN A 60 -17.73 4.25 -4.94
CA ASN A 60 -16.47 4.13 -5.69
C ASN A 60 -15.48 5.21 -5.23
N ARG A 61 -15.94 6.47 -5.20
CA ARG A 61 -15.11 7.60 -4.78
C ARG A 61 -14.56 7.44 -3.35
N TYR A 62 -15.41 7.04 -2.39
CA TYR A 62 -14.97 6.86 -1.00
C TYR A 62 -13.98 5.70 -0.86
N LEU A 63 -14.23 4.58 -1.50
CA LEU A 63 -13.32 3.43 -1.48
C LEU A 63 -11.97 3.76 -2.14
N THR A 64 -11.96 4.59 -3.20
CA THR A 64 -10.72 5.04 -3.85
C THR A 64 -9.91 5.96 -2.92
N ILE A 65 -10.58 6.89 -2.22
CA ILE A 65 -9.93 7.73 -1.21
C ILE A 65 -9.39 6.88 -0.06
N LEU A 66 -10.16 5.91 0.43
CA LEU A 66 -9.74 5.00 1.50
C LEU A 66 -8.51 4.19 1.09
N GLY A 67 -8.49 3.67 -0.14
CA GLY A 67 -7.33 2.98 -0.70
C GLY A 67 -6.08 3.88 -0.75
N TYR A 68 -6.23 5.14 -1.17
CA TYR A 68 -5.12 6.08 -1.17
C TYR A 68 -4.61 6.41 0.24
N ILE A 69 -5.50 6.65 1.20
CA ILE A 69 -5.11 6.88 2.60
C ILE A 69 -4.37 5.65 3.14
N HIS A 70 -4.87 4.45 2.85
CA HIS A 70 -4.20 3.22 3.22
C HIS A 70 -2.77 3.16 2.64
N ILE A 71 -2.56 3.49 1.36
CA ILE A 71 -1.22 3.56 0.76
C ILE A 71 -0.34 4.58 1.48
N CYS A 72 -0.87 5.76 1.83
CA CYS A 72 -0.09 6.79 2.53
C CYS A 72 0.49 6.29 3.85
N PHE A 73 -0.22 5.41 4.57
CA PHE A 73 0.22 4.86 5.84
C PHE A 73 0.90 3.48 5.73
N GLN A 74 1.02 2.89 4.54
CA GLN A 74 1.77 1.64 4.36
C GLN A 74 3.18 1.67 4.95
N PRO A 75 3.97 2.76 4.84
CA PRO A 75 5.31 2.82 5.45
C PRO A 75 5.30 2.64 6.96
N LEU A 76 4.30 3.18 7.66
CA LEU A 76 4.14 3.01 9.10
C LEU A 76 3.99 1.54 9.48
N PHE A 77 3.08 0.83 8.81
CA PHE A 77 2.78 -0.56 9.12
C PHE A 77 3.85 -1.53 8.58
N PHE A 78 4.57 -1.13 7.53
CA PHE A 78 5.76 -1.83 7.07
C PHE A 78 6.88 -1.76 8.12
N ASN A 79 7.19 -0.59 8.65
CA ASN A 79 8.18 -0.43 9.69
C ASN A 79 7.77 -1.14 10.99
N LEU A 80 6.48 -1.11 11.33
CA LEU A 80 5.94 -1.90 12.43
C LEU A 80 6.19 -3.40 12.22
N TRP A 81 5.93 -3.91 11.01
CA TRP A 81 6.19 -5.29 10.64
C TRP A 81 7.68 -5.65 10.71
N LEU A 82 8.58 -4.74 10.28
CA LEU A 82 10.03 -4.94 10.39
C LEU A 82 10.50 -5.04 11.84
N PHE A 83 9.84 -4.37 12.78
CA PHE A 83 10.17 -4.47 14.20
C PHE A 83 10.04 -5.89 14.75
N ALA A 84 9.20 -6.72 14.15
CA ALA A 84 9.07 -8.13 14.51
C ALA A 84 10.38 -8.93 14.36
N PHE A 85 11.30 -8.45 13.51
CA PHE A 85 12.56 -9.12 13.16
C PHE A 85 13.77 -8.33 13.62
N THR A 86 13.56 -7.19 14.28
CA THR A 86 14.64 -6.27 14.67
C THR A 86 14.93 -6.41 16.15
N VAL A 87 16.22 -6.60 16.51
CA VAL A 87 16.65 -6.72 17.90
C VAL A 87 16.46 -5.42 18.68
N LYS A 88 16.71 -4.29 18.02
CA LYS A 88 16.58 -2.95 18.61
C LYS A 88 15.68 -2.07 17.70
N PRO A 89 14.35 -2.12 17.89
CA PRO A 89 13.45 -1.27 17.11
C PRO A 89 13.72 0.20 17.39
N ILE A 90 13.73 1.01 16.33
CA ILE A 90 13.93 2.46 16.40
C ILE A 90 12.54 3.11 16.24
N VAL A 91 11.92 3.45 17.37
CA VAL A 91 10.53 3.93 17.44
C VAL A 91 10.33 5.23 16.65
N GLU A 92 11.38 6.04 16.51
CA GLU A 92 11.39 7.28 15.72
C GLU A 92 10.97 7.05 14.27
N TYR A 93 11.22 5.87 13.71
CA TYR A 93 10.78 5.52 12.35
C TYR A 93 9.27 5.36 12.23
N LEU A 94 8.55 5.00 13.30
CA LEU A 94 7.10 5.00 13.31
C LEU A 94 6.55 6.43 13.27
N TYR A 95 7.12 7.33 14.08
CA TYR A 95 6.74 8.76 14.04
C TYR A 95 7.04 9.37 12.68
N MET A 96 8.24 9.15 12.13
CA MET A 96 8.61 9.62 10.81
C MET A 96 7.62 9.14 9.74
N SER A 97 7.26 7.84 9.76
CA SER A 97 6.33 7.25 8.81
C SER A 97 4.89 7.73 9.01
N PHE A 98 4.47 7.97 10.24
CA PHE A 98 3.15 8.52 10.54
C PHE A 98 3.00 9.94 9.99
N PHE A 99 3.93 10.83 10.32
CA PHE A 99 3.90 12.22 9.82
C PHE A 99 4.12 12.28 8.30
N GLY A 100 5.00 11.44 7.75
CA GLY A 100 5.15 11.30 6.31
C GLY A 100 3.87 10.82 5.62
N GLY A 101 3.14 9.89 6.23
CA GLY A 101 1.83 9.44 5.76
C GLY A 101 0.78 10.56 5.77
N LEU A 102 0.75 11.38 6.82
CA LEU A 102 -0.11 12.58 6.88
C LEU A 102 0.22 13.58 5.78
N LEU A 103 1.52 13.82 5.52
CA LEU A 103 1.97 14.70 4.43
C LEU A 103 1.53 14.16 3.07
N LEU A 104 1.70 12.85 2.80
CA LEU A 104 1.22 12.22 1.57
C LEU A 104 -0.30 12.34 1.42
N ALA A 105 -1.06 12.06 2.48
CA ALA A 105 -2.52 12.18 2.49
C ALA A 105 -3.01 13.63 2.31
N SER A 106 -2.22 14.62 2.70
CA SER A 106 -2.55 16.05 2.55
C SER A 106 -2.80 16.47 1.10
N ARG A 107 -2.28 15.71 0.13
CA ARG A 107 -2.50 15.94 -1.30
C ARG A 107 -3.96 15.78 -1.74
N LEU A 108 -4.80 15.15 -0.94
CA LEU A 108 -6.25 15.05 -1.17
C LEU A 108 -6.99 16.37 -0.88
N PHE A 109 -6.38 17.27 -0.10
CA PHE A 109 -7.03 18.47 0.38
C PHE A 109 -6.63 19.70 -0.43
N PHE A 110 -7.55 20.68 -0.49
CA PHE A 110 -7.31 21.99 -1.10
C PHE A 110 -6.86 21.96 -2.58
N VAL A 111 -7.38 20.99 -3.34
CA VAL A 111 -7.02 20.81 -4.74
C VAL A 111 -7.75 21.82 -5.62
N LYS A 112 -7.09 22.88 -6.03
CA LYS A 112 -7.60 23.80 -7.06
C LYS A 112 -7.39 23.20 -8.45
N ARG A 113 -8.20 23.67 -9.43
CA ARG A 113 -8.21 23.10 -10.80
C ARG A 113 -6.88 23.21 -11.53
N HIS A 114 -6.13 24.29 -11.28
CA HIS A 114 -4.83 24.58 -11.89
C HIS A 114 -3.64 23.98 -11.13
N GLU A 115 -3.90 23.36 -9.99
CA GLU A 115 -2.87 22.73 -9.15
C GLU A 115 -2.94 21.19 -9.19
N LEU A 116 -3.58 20.64 -10.22
CA LEU A 116 -3.68 19.19 -10.38
C LEU A 116 -2.33 18.57 -10.75
N CYS A 117 -2.07 17.41 -10.21
CA CYS A 117 -0.94 16.56 -10.52
C CYS A 117 -0.87 16.18 -12.01
N ASP A 118 0.30 15.79 -12.49
CA ASP A 118 0.50 15.35 -13.87
C ASP A 118 0.02 13.91 -14.08
N GLN A 119 -1.08 13.76 -14.82
CA GLN A 119 -1.69 12.46 -15.10
C GLN A 119 -0.82 11.52 -15.95
N ARG A 120 0.14 12.05 -16.71
CA ARG A 120 0.98 11.21 -17.59
C ARG A 120 2.17 10.62 -16.88
N ASN A 121 2.72 11.36 -15.92
CA ASN A 121 4.00 11.03 -15.30
C ASN A 121 3.87 10.65 -13.82
N GLU A 122 2.71 10.90 -13.21
CA GLU A 122 2.52 10.64 -11.79
C GLU A 122 1.50 9.52 -11.54
N PRO A 123 1.91 8.41 -10.91
CA PRO A 123 0.99 7.34 -10.53
C PRO A 123 -0.18 7.86 -9.68
N LEU A 124 -1.34 7.26 -9.82
CA LEU A 124 -2.58 7.59 -9.12
C LEU A 124 -3.21 8.94 -9.49
N CYS A 125 -2.52 9.79 -10.24
CA CYS A 125 -3.03 11.11 -10.64
C CYS A 125 -4.18 11.01 -11.65
N GLY A 126 -5.31 11.67 -11.39
CA GLY A 126 -6.46 11.68 -12.29
C GLY A 126 -7.29 12.97 -12.22
N LYS A 127 -8.09 13.24 -13.25
CA LYS A 127 -9.01 14.40 -13.28
C LYS A 127 -10.14 14.27 -12.27
N GLN A 128 -10.52 13.04 -11.95
CA GLN A 128 -11.57 12.70 -10.98
C GLN A 128 -11.11 11.54 -10.09
N THR A 129 -11.69 11.44 -8.91
CA THR A 129 -11.40 10.33 -8.00
C THR A 129 -12.31 9.15 -8.32
N CYS A 130 -11.73 8.07 -8.84
CA CYS A 130 -12.43 6.87 -9.29
C CYS A 130 -11.50 5.67 -9.41
N ALA A 131 -11.95 4.51 -8.92
CA ALA A 131 -11.37 3.22 -9.25
C ALA A 131 -11.95 2.74 -10.59
N ILE A 132 -11.06 2.46 -11.54
CA ILE A 132 -11.39 2.03 -12.89
C ILE A 132 -10.74 0.69 -13.23
N SER A 133 -11.24 0.02 -14.25
CA SER A 133 -10.63 -1.18 -14.80
C SER A 133 -9.27 -0.87 -15.42
N GLY A 134 -8.22 -1.55 -14.96
CA GLY A 134 -6.91 -1.53 -15.58
C GLY A 134 -6.71 -2.69 -16.55
N GLU A 135 -5.47 -2.90 -17.01
CA GLU A 135 -5.10 -4.00 -17.91
C GLU A 135 -5.21 -5.37 -17.22
N ARG A 136 -4.76 -5.45 -16.00
CA ARG A 136 -4.68 -6.67 -15.18
C ARG A 136 -5.50 -6.59 -13.91
N HIS A 137 -5.56 -5.41 -13.30
CA HIS A 137 -6.12 -5.16 -11.98
C HIS A 137 -6.90 -3.84 -11.95
N ILE A 138 -7.24 -3.34 -10.77
CA ILE A 138 -7.82 -2.02 -10.56
C ILE A 138 -6.76 -0.95 -10.84
N ALA A 139 -7.13 0.08 -11.57
CA ALA A 139 -6.37 1.31 -11.67
C ALA A 139 -7.05 2.42 -10.87
N TRP A 140 -6.28 3.24 -10.19
CA TRP A 140 -6.82 4.34 -9.39
C TRP A 140 -6.52 5.68 -10.03
N ASN A 141 -7.56 6.45 -10.26
CA ASN A 141 -7.48 7.85 -10.57
C ASN A 141 -7.86 8.66 -9.33
N LEU A 142 -7.00 9.57 -8.91
CA LEU A 142 -7.23 10.44 -7.76
C LEU A 142 -6.98 11.88 -8.15
N ARG A 143 -7.90 12.74 -7.76
CA ARG A 143 -7.70 14.18 -7.89
C ARG A 143 -6.76 14.64 -6.77
N LEU A 144 -5.45 14.66 -7.07
CA LEU A 144 -4.39 15.03 -6.15
C LEU A 144 -3.81 16.41 -6.50
N ARG A 145 -3.35 17.13 -5.49
CA ARG A 145 -2.55 18.33 -5.69
C ARG A 145 -1.19 17.96 -6.30
N ALA A 146 -0.70 18.81 -7.23
CA ALA A 146 0.63 18.67 -7.82
C ALA A 146 1.72 18.64 -6.74
N THR A 147 2.81 17.95 -7.03
CA THR A 147 4.00 17.98 -6.18
C THR A 147 4.72 19.30 -6.30
N ASP A 148 5.08 19.88 -5.18
CA ASP A 148 5.89 21.08 -5.04
C ASP A 148 6.85 20.92 -3.84
N TRP A 149 7.46 22.00 -3.38
CA TRP A 149 8.36 22.00 -2.24
C TRP A 149 7.74 21.47 -0.94
N ILE A 150 6.45 21.71 -0.74
CA ILE A 150 5.73 21.34 0.49
C ILE A 150 4.97 20.04 0.29
N THR A 151 4.56 19.76 -0.94
CA THR A 151 3.70 18.62 -1.28
C THR A 151 4.55 17.43 -1.71
N PRO A 152 4.63 16.39 -0.89
CA PRO A 152 5.53 15.28 -1.10
C PRO A 152 5.15 14.42 -2.31
N SER A 153 6.17 13.91 -2.99
CA SER A 153 6.06 12.97 -4.10
C SER A 153 6.02 11.51 -3.61
N ILE A 154 5.82 10.58 -4.55
CA ILE A 154 5.98 9.15 -4.31
C ILE A 154 7.38 8.77 -3.78
N SER A 155 8.40 9.60 -4.06
CA SER A 155 9.74 9.40 -3.53
C SER A 155 9.79 9.44 -2.00
N LEU A 156 8.95 10.25 -1.36
CA LEU A 156 8.82 10.22 0.11
C LEU A 156 8.29 8.86 0.57
N HIS A 157 7.29 8.30 -0.11
CA HIS A 157 6.74 6.98 0.25
C HIS A 157 7.83 5.91 0.22
N PHE A 158 8.65 5.85 -0.84
CA PHE A 158 9.78 4.92 -0.93
C PHE A 158 10.86 5.21 0.10
N PHE A 159 11.19 6.47 0.35
CA PHE A 159 12.15 6.82 1.39
C PHE A 159 11.74 6.29 2.76
N LEU A 160 10.47 6.42 3.13
CA LEU A 160 9.92 5.94 4.39
C LEU A 160 9.91 4.40 4.52
N TRP A 161 10.07 3.67 3.44
CA TRP A 161 10.25 2.22 3.45
C TRP A 161 11.71 1.82 3.50
N ILE A 162 12.50 2.38 2.58
CA ILE A 162 13.86 1.93 2.30
C ILE A 162 14.81 2.36 3.42
N PHE A 163 14.76 3.62 3.82
CA PHE A 163 15.69 4.16 4.80
C PHE A 163 15.62 3.43 6.16
N PRO A 164 14.44 3.25 6.80
CA PRO A 164 14.36 2.49 8.04
C PRO A 164 14.81 1.04 7.89
N ALA A 165 14.43 0.37 6.80
CA ALA A 165 14.81 -1.02 6.58
C ALA A 165 16.32 -1.20 6.44
N LEU A 166 16.98 -0.30 5.71
CA LEU A 166 18.45 -0.31 5.57
C LEU A 166 19.14 -0.01 6.90
N SER A 167 18.69 1.00 7.63
CA SER A 167 19.29 1.40 8.90
C SER A 167 19.12 0.34 10.01
N MET A 168 18.07 -0.46 9.94
CA MET A 168 17.85 -1.61 10.84
C MET A 168 18.43 -2.93 10.30
N PHE A 169 19.20 -2.89 9.20
CA PHE A 169 19.80 -4.06 8.54
C PHE A 169 18.80 -5.13 8.10
N GLN A 170 17.55 -4.71 7.79
CA GLN A 170 16.48 -5.59 7.34
C GLN A 170 16.44 -5.76 5.81
N LEU A 171 17.60 -6.08 5.21
CA LEU A 171 17.76 -6.14 3.76
C LEU A 171 16.91 -7.26 3.11
N LYS A 172 16.84 -8.44 3.73
CA LYS A 172 16.07 -9.57 3.17
C LYS A 172 14.58 -9.29 3.06
N PRO A 173 13.88 -8.85 4.14
CA PRO A 173 12.49 -8.44 4.05
C PRO A 173 12.29 -7.29 3.05
N LEU A 174 13.17 -6.28 3.07
CA LEU A 174 13.08 -5.16 2.12
C LEU A 174 13.13 -5.62 0.67
N LEU A 175 14.14 -6.42 0.29
CA LEU A 175 14.30 -6.91 -1.07
C LEU A 175 13.10 -7.76 -1.51
N ALA A 176 12.61 -8.65 -0.63
CA ALA A 176 11.45 -9.45 -0.95
C ALA A 176 10.21 -8.59 -1.25
N ILE A 177 9.96 -7.56 -0.46
CA ILE A 177 8.83 -6.64 -0.68
C ILE A 177 9.03 -5.81 -1.96
N LEU A 178 10.22 -5.28 -2.21
CA LEU A 178 10.50 -4.53 -3.44
C LEU A 178 10.32 -5.37 -4.69
N LEU A 179 10.77 -6.63 -4.66
CA LEU A 179 10.65 -7.55 -5.80
C LEU A 179 9.21 -7.99 -6.05
N THR A 180 8.46 -8.31 -5.00
CA THR A 180 7.08 -8.82 -5.12
C THR A 180 6.02 -7.72 -5.23
N GLY A 181 6.36 -6.49 -4.94
CA GLY A 181 5.48 -5.33 -5.04
C GLY A 181 5.84 -4.42 -6.21
N PRO A 182 6.66 -3.38 -5.99
CA PRO A 182 6.94 -2.37 -7.03
C PRO A 182 7.51 -2.96 -8.31
N TYR A 183 8.49 -3.86 -8.21
CA TYR A 183 9.12 -4.47 -9.39
C TYR A 183 8.14 -5.39 -10.13
N PHE A 184 7.39 -6.21 -9.41
CA PHE A 184 6.38 -7.06 -10.00
C PHE A 184 5.26 -6.24 -10.66
N GLY A 185 4.81 -5.15 -10.04
CA GLY A 185 3.87 -4.20 -10.64
C GLY A 185 4.39 -3.57 -11.92
N TYR A 186 5.69 -3.24 -11.96
CA TYR A 186 6.33 -2.72 -13.16
C TYR A 186 6.37 -3.75 -14.31
N LEU A 187 6.60 -5.02 -14.01
CA LEU A 187 6.65 -6.09 -15.01
C LEU A 187 5.27 -6.47 -15.57
N LEU A 188 4.22 -6.39 -14.74
CA LEU A 188 2.90 -6.87 -15.12
C LEU A 188 2.08 -5.89 -15.93
N THR A 189 2.28 -4.58 -15.76
CA THR A 189 1.46 -3.57 -16.43
C THR A 189 2.27 -2.33 -16.85
N SER A 190 1.95 -1.81 -18.02
CA SER A 190 2.42 -0.49 -18.48
C SER A 190 1.65 0.65 -17.83
N ASN A 191 0.46 0.39 -17.32
CA ASN A 191 -0.42 1.39 -16.71
C ASN A 191 0.10 1.82 -15.33
N ILE A 192 0.66 3.03 -15.25
CA ILE A 192 1.22 3.58 -14.00
C ILE A 192 0.19 3.73 -12.88
N HIS A 193 -1.09 3.86 -13.20
CA HIS A 193 -2.18 4.01 -12.22
C HIS A 193 -2.64 2.67 -11.64
N GLU A 194 -2.27 1.56 -12.29
CA GLU A 194 -2.57 0.20 -11.85
C GLU A 194 -1.45 -0.40 -10.98
N ARG A 195 -0.21 -0.01 -11.23
CA ARG A 195 0.96 -0.53 -10.51
C ARG A 195 0.80 -0.55 -8.99
N PRO A 196 0.33 0.53 -8.33
CA PRO A 196 0.16 0.52 -6.86
C PRO A 196 -0.88 -0.49 -6.35
N ALA A 197 -1.90 -0.81 -7.15
CA ALA A 197 -2.86 -1.85 -6.79
C ALA A 197 -2.22 -3.24 -6.83
N ILE A 198 -1.35 -3.50 -7.81
CA ILE A 198 -0.60 -4.77 -7.92
C ILE A 198 0.40 -4.93 -6.75
N TRP A 199 0.97 -3.85 -6.22
CA TRP A 199 1.88 -3.94 -5.07
C TRP A 199 1.23 -4.58 -3.84
N CYS A 200 -0.09 -4.55 -3.74
CA CYS A 200 -0.80 -5.13 -2.61
C CYS A 200 -0.61 -6.65 -2.48
N TYR A 201 -0.18 -7.32 -3.56
CA TYR A 201 0.23 -8.73 -3.50
C TYR A 201 1.49 -8.98 -2.68
N THR A 202 2.20 -7.93 -2.25
CA THR A 202 3.31 -8.07 -1.28
C THR A 202 2.88 -8.77 0.00
N VAL A 203 1.59 -8.75 0.34
CA VAL A 203 1.06 -9.46 1.52
C VAL A 203 1.38 -10.96 1.48
N ILE A 204 1.40 -11.58 0.29
CA ILE A 204 1.75 -12.99 0.13
C ILE A 204 3.22 -13.21 0.54
N ALA A 205 4.13 -12.35 0.06
CA ALA A 205 5.54 -12.41 0.45
C ALA A 205 5.71 -12.16 1.95
N GLN A 206 4.97 -11.23 2.52
CA GLN A 206 4.99 -10.96 3.96
C GLN A 206 4.54 -12.18 4.77
N ILE A 207 3.48 -12.89 4.36
CA ILE A 207 3.04 -14.13 5.01
C ILE A 207 4.19 -15.14 5.02
N ILE A 208 4.79 -15.41 3.86
CA ILE A 208 5.85 -16.40 3.70
C ILE A 208 7.06 -16.04 4.59
N ILE A 209 7.52 -14.80 4.52
CA ILE A 209 8.68 -14.33 5.30
C ILE A 209 8.40 -14.41 6.80
N THR A 210 7.21 -13.97 7.22
CA THR A 210 6.84 -13.97 8.63
C THR A 210 6.77 -15.39 9.19
N CYS A 211 6.15 -16.31 8.45
CA CYS A 211 6.12 -17.72 8.83
C CYS A 211 7.53 -18.31 8.89
N TRP A 212 8.36 -18.02 7.88
CA TRP A 212 9.72 -18.55 7.83
C TRP A 212 10.62 -18.03 8.96
N LEU A 213 10.48 -16.76 9.36
CA LEU A 213 11.34 -16.13 10.38
C LEU A 213 10.85 -16.35 11.82
N LEU A 214 9.52 -16.44 12.05
CA LEU A 214 8.95 -16.48 13.39
C LEU A 214 8.44 -17.86 13.84
N LEU A 215 8.23 -18.82 12.93
CA LEU A 215 7.71 -20.13 13.27
C LEU A 215 8.78 -21.23 13.27
N LYS A 216 10.03 -20.87 13.05
CA LYS A 216 11.18 -21.75 13.29
C LYS A 216 11.48 -21.81 14.78
#